data_6f9dc44f9bf405f96626d5a157f0cf7a
#
_entry.id   6f9dc44f9bf405f96626d5a157f0cf7a
#
_cell.length_a   1.000
_cell.length_b   1.000
_cell.length_c   1.000
_cell.angle_alpha   90.00
_cell.angle_beta   90.00
_cell.angle_gamma   90.00
#
_symmetry.space_group_name_H-M   'P 1'
#
loop_
_entity.id
_entity.type
_entity.pdbx_description
1 polymer ?
#
loop_
_entity_poly.entity_id
_entity_poly.type
_entity_poly.pdbx_seq_one_letter_code
_entity_poly.pdbx_strand_id
1 'polypeptide(L)'
;DYLLSRLERAQIASLALLANEGIDADLEEELLRNAEVYNVVLRRDEARQLVLSSPLPGPIHETYDLRGATSWDLIRDALSELLDPVNRVIRVIGYPVNDAGQLIEITMQTGPMRVAMMDYGLRVLALSAVISVLTAVLLFLAVRQLLVKPIKGVIRGMQLYAEAPEDARRIIEPNAGIRELREAEEALQSLETQLTAALRQKERLAQLGGAVAKISHDLRNILTSAQLFTDRIELSEDPAVQRLAPKLVNSISRADRKSTRL
;
A
#
# COMPACT_ATOMS: atom_id res chain seq x y z
N ASP A 1 5.87 1.72 36.45
CA ASP A 1 5.63 0.34 36.88
C ASP A 1 6.82 -0.27 37.64
N TYR A 2 8.08 -0.11 37.16
CA TYR A 2 9.26 -0.69 37.84
C TYR A 2 9.41 -0.17 39.30
N LEU A 3 9.41 1.13 39.51
CA LEU A 3 9.56 1.74 40.83
C LEU A 3 8.38 1.37 41.76
N LEU A 4 7.15 1.34 41.24
CA LEU A 4 5.98 0.92 41.99
C LEU A 4 6.10 -0.54 42.45
N SER A 5 6.55 -1.44 41.56
CA SER A 5 6.78 -2.85 41.94
C SER A 5 7.86 -3.02 43.01
N ARG A 6 8.87 -2.13 43.05
CA ARG A 6 9.89 -2.11 44.10
C ARG A 6 9.32 -1.64 45.44
N LEU A 7 8.50 -0.59 45.40
CA LEU A 7 7.78 -0.12 46.60
C LEU A 7 6.88 -1.21 47.19
N GLU A 8 6.13 -1.93 46.38
CA GLU A 8 5.30 -3.06 46.81
C GLU A 8 6.10 -4.21 47.45
N ARG A 9 7.20 -4.61 46.82
CA ARG A 9 8.09 -5.65 47.39
C ARG A 9 8.74 -5.21 48.69
N ALA A 10 9.20 -3.98 48.77
CA ALA A 10 9.76 -3.41 49.98
C ALA A 10 8.72 -3.30 51.10
N GLN A 11 7.46 -2.99 50.77
CA GLN A 11 6.36 -2.99 51.71
C GLN A 11 6.08 -4.39 52.26
N ILE A 12 6.05 -5.43 51.38
CA ILE A 12 5.86 -6.82 51.80
C ILE A 12 7.00 -7.26 52.75
N ALA A 13 8.25 -6.92 52.40
CA ALA A 13 9.41 -7.19 53.24
C ALA A 13 9.29 -6.51 54.62
N SER A 14 8.84 -5.23 54.64
CA SER A 14 8.65 -4.50 55.93
C SER A 14 7.51 -5.06 56.78
N LEU A 15 6.45 -5.53 56.17
CA LEU A 15 5.31 -6.15 56.89
C LEU A 15 5.67 -7.53 57.47
N ALA A 16 6.50 -8.30 56.76
CA ALA A 16 6.98 -9.60 57.27
C ALA A 16 7.81 -9.42 58.57
N LEU A 17 8.61 -8.36 58.65
CA LEU A 17 9.37 -8.00 59.84
C LEU A 17 8.49 -7.58 61.00
N LEU A 18 7.45 -6.75 60.73
CA LEU A 18 6.55 -6.31 61.78
C LEU A 18 5.72 -7.44 62.38
N ALA A 19 5.52 -8.52 61.65
CA ALA A 19 4.78 -9.71 62.12
C ALA A 19 5.63 -10.62 63.02
N ASN A 20 6.94 -10.47 63.06
CA ASN A 20 7.82 -11.38 63.78
C ASN A 20 8.88 -10.61 64.57
N GLU A 21 8.70 -10.41 65.93
CA GLU A 21 9.53 -9.62 66.82
C GLU A 21 10.96 -10.14 67.06
N GLY A 22 11.43 -11.17 66.35
CA GLY A 22 12.73 -11.80 66.54
C GLY A 22 13.44 -12.17 65.23
N ILE A 23 13.46 -11.26 64.26
CA ILE A 23 14.11 -11.52 62.96
C ILE A 23 15.63 -11.39 63.11
N ASP A 24 16.32 -12.44 62.62
CA ASP A 24 17.77 -12.50 62.56
C ASP A 24 18.30 -11.54 61.50
N ALA A 25 19.48 -10.95 61.73
CA ALA A 25 20.10 -9.97 60.81
C ALA A 25 20.29 -10.57 59.38
N ASP A 26 20.51 -11.89 59.32
CA ASP A 26 20.66 -12.57 58.03
C ASP A 26 19.37 -12.57 57.21
N LEU A 27 18.18 -12.68 57.84
CA LEU A 27 16.88 -12.62 57.17
C LEU A 27 16.54 -11.20 56.75
N GLU A 28 16.95 -10.18 57.52
CA GLU A 28 16.80 -8.77 57.13
C GLU A 28 17.56 -8.45 55.84
N GLU A 29 18.82 -8.90 55.74
CA GLU A 29 19.62 -8.75 54.54
C GLU A 29 19.05 -9.48 53.34
N GLU A 30 18.52 -10.71 53.55
CA GLU A 30 17.87 -11.45 52.49
C GLU A 30 16.59 -10.79 51.95
N LEU A 31 15.76 -10.23 52.84
CA LEU A 31 14.54 -9.50 52.46
C LEU A 31 14.89 -8.24 51.68
N LEU A 32 15.89 -7.45 52.09
CA LEU A 32 16.35 -6.26 51.36
C LEU A 32 16.90 -6.64 49.98
N ARG A 33 17.67 -7.73 49.91
CA ARG A 33 18.23 -8.22 48.65
C ARG A 33 17.16 -8.72 47.69
N ASN A 34 16.13 -9.43 48.19
CA ASN A 34 14.98 -9.85 47.37
C ASN A 34 14.13 -8.69 46.87
N ALA A 35 14.02 -7.62 47.66
CA ALA A 35 13.37 -6.39 47.24
C ALA A 35 14.26 -5.52 46.33
N GLU A 36 15.58 -5.84 46.25
CA GLU A 36 16.61 -5.07 45.52
C GLU A 36 16.68 -3.61 46.00
N VAL A 37 16.59 -3.42 47.29
CA VAL A 37 16.67 -2.12 47.94
C VAL A 37 17.67 -2.14 49.10
N TYR A 38 18.25 -1.03 49.48
CA TYR A 38 19.16 -0.90 50.61
C TYR A 38 18.42 -0.52 51.90
N ASN A 39 17.47 0.40 51.81
CA ASN A 39 16.71 0.84 52.97
C ASN A 39 15.23 0.89 52.61
N VAL A 40 14.42 0.57 53.61
CA VAL A 40 12.98 0.74 53.59
C VAL A 40 12.53 1.48 54.83
N VAL A 41 11.83 2.58 54.64
CA VAL A 41 11.24 3.38 55.72
C VAL A 41 9.75 3.46 55.51
N LEU A 42 8.99 2.85 56.38
CA LEU A 42 7.52 2.91 56.34
C LEU A 42 7.06 3.92 57.43
N ARG A 43 6.34 4.95 57.07
CA ARG A 43 5.69 5.87 57.98
C ARG A 43 4.22 5.59 58.10
N ARG A 44 3.77 5.14 59.28
CA ARG A 44 2.39 4.82 59.53
C ARG A 44 1.58 5.99 60.10
N ASP A 45 2.16 6.66 61.09
CA ASP A 45 1.53 7.80 61.75
C ASP A 45 2.51 8.98 61.78
N GLU A 46 2.46 9.84 62.79
CA GLU A 46 3.42 10.98 62.91
C GLU A 46 4.85 10.56 63.22
N ALA A 47 5.07 9.33 63.70
CA ALA A 47 6.38 8.78 63.96
C ALA A 47 7.02 8.15 62.71
N ARG A 48 8.27 8.54 62.43
CA ARG A 48 9.07 7.90 61.37
C ARG A 48 9.64 6.60 61.91
N GLN A 49 9.25 5.48 61.31
CA GLN A 49 9.73 4.17 61.68
C GLN A 49 10.69 3.64 60.62
N LEU A 50 11.97 3.48 60.96
CA LEU A 50 12.93 2.79 60.11
C LEU A 50 12.66 1.27 60.31
N VAL A 51 12.36 0.57 59.22
CA VAL A 51 11.98 -0.81 59.29
C VAL A 51 13.12 -1.73 58.89
N LEU A 52 13.88 -1.38 57.86
CA LEU A 52 14.98 -2.19 57.31
C LEU A 52 16.13 -1.26 56.85
N SER A 53 17.37 -1.58 57.13
CA SER A 53 18.55 -0.78 56.75
C SER A 53 19.77 -1.66 56.47
N SER A 54 20.41 -1.42 55.33
CA SER A 54 21.71 -1.96 54.97
C SER A 54 22.69 -0.83 54.67
N PRO A 55 24.02 -1.07 54.76
CA PRO A 55 25.02 -0.06 54.44
C PRO A 55 24.86 0.46 53.01
N LEU A 56 24.80 1.82 52.87
CA LEU A 56 24.68 2.43 51.57
C LEU A 56 26.04 2.47 50.84
N PRO A 57 26.12 2.11 49.56
CA PRO A 57 27.38 2.13 48.81
C PRO A 57 27.85 3.54 48.47
N GLY A 58 27.03 4.58 48.73
CA GLY A 58 27.37 5.98 48.45
C GLY A 58 26.30 6.96 48.93
N PRO A 59 26.49 8.27 48.73
CA PRO A 59 25.50 9.28 49.08
C PRO A 59 24.25 9.15 48.16
N ILE A 60 23.10 9.59 48.69
CA ILE A 60 21.88 9.71 47.92
C ILE A 60 21.99 10.91 46.99
N HIS A 61 21.94 10.71 45.69
CA HIS A 61 22.09 11.77 44.69
C HIS A 61 20.76 12.46 44.36
N GLU A 62 19.68 11.70 44.22
CA GLU A 62 18.38 12.24 43.84
C GLU A 62 17.24 11.59 44.64
N THR A 63 16.13 12.31 44.72
CA THR A 63 14.89 11.81 45.34
C THR A 63 13.73 11.94 44.37
N TYR A 64 13.11 10.82 44.04
CA TYR A 64 11.93 10.74 43.18
C TYR A 64 10.67 10.60 44.03
N ASP A 65 9.80 11.64 44.00
CA ASP A 65 8.51 11.60 44.69
C ASP A 65 7.40 11.21 43.70
N LEU A 66 6.92 9.97 43.79
CA LEU A 66 5.92 9.44 42.88
C LEU A 66 4.49 9.89 43.24
N ARG A 67 4.28 10.52 44.41
CA ARG A 67 2.94 10.90 44.90
C ARG A 67 2.30 12.04 44.10
N GLY A 68 3.11 12.94 43.57
CA GLY A 68 2.67 14.11 42.81
C GLY A 68 3.23 14.18 41.39
N ALA A 69 3.96 13.17 40.97
CA ALA A 69 4.61 13.17 39.66
C ALA A 69 3.59 13.05 38.54
N THR A 70 3.68 13.93 37.52
CA THR A 70 2.89 13.80 36.32
C THR A 70 3.51 12.74 35.39
N SER A 71 2.72 12.17 34.49
CA SER A 71 3.23 11.18 33.51
C SER A 71 4.37 11.75 32.66
N TRP A 72 4.38 13.07 32.41
CA TRP A 72 5.43 13.72 31.64
C TRP A 72 6.75 13.84 32.41
N ASP A 73 6.67 14.16 33.71
CA ASP A 73 7.86 14.19 34.58
C ASP A 73 8.51 12.80 34.64
N LEU A 74 7.71 11.77 34.85
CA LEU A 74 8.20 10.39 34.87
C LEU A 74 8.87 9.95 33.57
N ILE A 75 8.34 10.36 32.41
CA ILE A 75 8.95 10.06 31.11
C ILE A 75 10.28 10.82 30.96
N ARG A 76 10.32 12.10 31.30
CA ARG A 76 11.54 12.92 31.24
C ARG A 76 12.63 12.36 32.13
N ASP A 77 12.29 12.03 33.36
CA ASP A 77 13.23 11.52 34.36
C ASP A 77 13.74 10.11 33.96
N ALA A 78 12.86 9.25 33.45
CA ALA A 78 13.22 7.96 32.91
C ALA A 78 14.18 8.08 31.71
N LEU A 79 13.93 9.05 30.81
CA LEU A 79 14.79 9.27 29.64
C LEU A 79 16.15 9.84 30.04
N SER A 80 16.21 10.77 31.01
CA SER A 80 17.46 11.28 31.54
C SER A 80 18.31 10.21 32.20
N GLU A 81 17.69 9.32 32.99
CA GLU A 81 18.37 8.19 33.64
C GLU A 81 18.84 7.13 32.65
N LEU A 82 18.08 6.89 31.57
CA LEU A 82 18.49 5.98 30.52
C LEU A 82 19.76 6.47 29.79
N LEU A 83 19.91 7.77 29.61
CA LEU A 83 21.05 8.40 28.93
C LEU A 83 22.27 8.56 29.83
N ASP A 84 22.10 8.54 31.15
CA ASP A 84 23.21 8.64 32.10
C ASP A 84 23.74 7.23 32.48
N PRO A 85 24.99 6.87 32.10
CA PRO A 85 25.56 5.57 32.37
C PRO A 85 25.99 5.37 33.85
N VAL A 86 25.93 6.40 34.68
CA VAL A 86 26.43 6.36 36.04
C VAL A 86 25.44 5.68 36.99
N ASN A 87 25.89 4.63 37.66
CA ASN A 87 25.07 3.95 38.67
C ASN A 87 25.08 4.78 39.97
N ARG A 88 23.93 5.36 40.32
CA ARG A 88 23.74 6.24 41.46
C ARG A 88 22.80 5.62 42.50
N VAL A 89 22.92 6.06 43.72
CA VAL A 89 21.97 5.74 44.79
C VAL A 89 20.87 6.80 44.78
N ILE A 90 19.63 6.35 44.62
CA ILE A 90 18.43 7.18 44.58
C ILE A 90 17.49 6.84 45.73
N ARG A 91 16.69 7.81 46.14
CA ARG A 91 15.58 7.63 47.05
C ARG A 91 14.28 7.75 46.29
N VAL A 92 13.36 6.81 46.51
CA VAL A 92 12.03 6.81 45.90
C VAL A 92 10.97 6.88 46.99
N ILE A 93 10.06 7.83 46.89
CA ILE A 93 8.97 8.05 47.81
C ILE A 93 7.65 7.74 47.14
N GLY A 94 6.78 6.98 47.79
CA GLY A 94 5.48 6.62 47.26
C GLY A 94 4.42 6.42 48.34
N TYR A 95 3.22 6.14 47.92
CA TYR A 95 2.15 5.69 48.81
C TYR A 95 2.24 4.19 49.06
N PRO A 96 2.11 3.73 50.32
CA PRO A 96 1.96 2.29 50.61
C PRO A 96 0.70 1.73 49.98
N VAL A 97 0.74 0.47 49.54
CA VAL A 97 -0.42 -0.23 49.01
C VAL A 97 -1.33 -0.66 50.16
N ASN A 98 -2.65 -0.71 49.92
CA ASN A 98 -3.69 -1.12 50.89
C ASN A 98 -3.70 -0.28 52.18
N ASP A 99 -3.50 0.99 52.10
CA ASP A 99 -3.56 1.94 53.25
C ASP A 99 -2.64 1.52 54.42
N ALA A 100 -1.57 0.80 54.19
CA ALA A 100 -0.67 0.28 55.22
C ALA A 100 0.15 1.37 55.93
N GLY A 101 0.00 2.66 55.54
CA GLY A 101 0.69 3.81 56.13
C GLY A 101 0.53 5.06 55.27
N GLN A 102 1.14 6.15 55.71
CA GLN A 102 1.08 7.43 55.01
C GLN A 102 2.13 7.58 53.90
N LEU A 103 3.29 6.94 54.07
CA LEU A 103 4.45 7.09 53.19
C LEU A 103 5.35 5.86 53.26
N ILE A 104 5.85 5.46 52.10
CA ILE A 104 6.95 4.49 51.99
C ILE A 104 8.12 5.13 51.25
N GLU A 105 9.33 5.05 51.82
CA GLU A 105 10.56 5.47 51.17
C GLU A 105 11.45 4.24 50.96
N ILE A 106 12.02 4.13 49.78
CA ILE A 106 13.04 3.11 49.49
C ILE A 106 14.30 3.77 48.97
N THR A 107 15.43 3.16 49.23
CA THR A 107 16.73 3.57 48.67
C THR A 107 17.28 2.43 47.84
N MET A 108 17.62 2.71 46.59
CA MET A 108 18.07 1.71 45.63
C MET A 108 19.11 2.29 44.66
N GLN A 109 19.78 1.41 43.91
CA GLN A 109 20.64 1.80 42.78
C GLN A 109 19.87 1.92 41.48
N THR A 110 20.33 2.85 40.59
CA THR A 110 19.74 3.05 39.27
C THR A 110 20.13 1.98 38.24
N GLY A 111 21.25 1.29 38.46
CA GLY A 111 21.76 0.26 37.53
C GLY A 111 20.74 -0.82 37.14
N PRO A 112 20.15 -1.54 38.10
CA PRO A 112 19.13 -2.55 37.80
C PRO A 112 17.88 -1.98 37.10
N MET A 113 17.46 -0.78 37.46
CA MET A 113 16.35 -0.07 36.83
C MET A 113 16.64 0.21 35.35
N ARG A 114 17.85 0.74 35.05
CA ARG A 114 18.26 1.00 33.66
C ARG A 114 18.32 -0.26 32.82
N VAL A 115 18.87 -1.36 33.33
CA VAL A 115 18.90 -2.65 32.63
C VAL A 115 17.49 -3.12 32.30
N ALA A 116 16.56 -3.06 33.27
CA ALA A 116 15.16 -3.43 33.05
C ALA A 116 14.48 -2.53 32.02
N MET A 117 14.76 -1.23 32.03
CA MET A 117 14.23 -0.28 31.05
C MET A 117 14.76 -0.55 29.64
N MET A 118 16.07 -0.84 29.50
CA MET A 118 16.67 -1.21 28.21
C MET A 118 16.12 -2.52 27.65
N ASP A 119 16.01 -3.53 28.49
CA ASP A 119 15.44 -4.84 28.08
C ASP A 119 13.98 -4.71 27.64
N TYR A 120 13.17 -3.97 28.41
CA TYR A 120 11.80 -3.68 28.03
C TYR A 120 11.72 -2.86 26.72
N GLY A 121 12.53 -1.80 26.62
CA GLY A 121 12.61 -0.97 25.42
C GLY A 121 13.00 -1.78 24.18
N LEU A 122 14.00 -2.65 24.30
CA LEU A 122 14.42 -3.53 23.20
C LEU A 122 13.31 -4.51 22.77
N ARG A 123 12.61 -5.09 23.74
CA ARG A 123 11.46 -5.99 23.44
C ARG A 123 10.33 -5.24 22.70
N VAL A 124 9.97 -4.05 23.17
CA VAL A 124 8.94 -3.22 22.52
C VAL A 124 9.38 -2.84 21.10
N LEU A 125 10.63 -2.42 20.93
CA LEU A 125 11.20 -2.06 19.63
C LEU A 125 11.21 -3.25 18.67
N ALA A 126 11.66 -4.42 19.14
CA ALA A 126 11.66 -5.65 18.35
C ALA A 126 10.24 -6.05 17.93
N LEU A 127 9.27 -6.00 18.83
CA LEU A 127 7.87 -6.30 18.53
C LEU A 127 7.30 -5.31 17.52
N SER A 128 7.57 -4.01 17.71
CA SER A 128 7.15 -2.96 16.79
C SER A 128 7.76 -3.14 15.39
N ALA A 129 9.04 -3.52 15.31
CA ALA A 129 9.71 -3.81 14.05
C ALA A 129 9.07 -4.99 13.32
N VAL A 130 8.76 -6.07 14.03
CA VAL A 130 8.09 -7.25 13.47
C VAL A 130 6.71 -6.87 12.91
N ILE A 131 5.91 -6.14 13.69
CA ILE A 131 4.56 -5.68 13.25
C ILE A 131 4.69 -4.77 12.02
N SER A 132 5.64 -3.83 12.03
CA SER A 132 5.86 -2.91 10.91
C SER A 132 6.27 -3.64 9.63
N VAL A 133 7.20 -4.58 9.72
CA VAL A 133 7.63 -5.40 8.56
C VAL A 133 6.47 -6.23 8.04
N LEU A 134 5.72 -6.90 8.93
CA LEU A 134 4.57 -7.70 8.53
C LEU A 134 3.52 -6.86 7.81
N THR A 135 3.18 -5.69 8.38
CA THR A 135 2.21 -4.75 7.78
C THR A 135 2.69 -4.26 6.42
N ALA A 136 3.97 -3.88 6.30
CA ALA A 136 4.56 -3.44 5.03
C ALA A 136 4.52 -4.54 3.96
N VAL A 137 4.85 -5.78 4.31
CA VAL A 137 4.79 -6.93 3.40
C VAL A 137 3.35 -7.21 2.95
N LEU A 138 2.39 -7.22 3.89
CA LEU A 138 0.98 -7.43 3.56
C LEU A 138 0.44 -6.33 2.64
N LEU A 139 0.75 -5.07 2.95
CA LEU A 139 0.35 -3.94 2.10
C LEU A 139 0.98 -4.02 0.71
N PHE A 140 2.28 -4.33 0.63
CA PHE A 140 2.96 -4.52 -0.66
C PHE A 140 2.32 -5.62 -1.50
N LEU A 141 2.02 -6.78 -0.89
CA LEU A 141 1.36 -7.89 -1.58
C LEU A 141 -0.06 -7.51 -2.04
N ALA A 142 -0.82 -6.81 -1.20
CA ALA A 142 -2.16 -6.33 -1.54
C ALA A 142 -2.12 -5.37 -2.74
N VAL A 143 -1.28 -4.35 -2.72
CA VAL A 143 -1.12 -3.39 -3.82
C VAL A 143 -0.64 -4.10 -5.09
N ARG A 144 0.34 -4.98 -4.99
CA ARG A 144 0.85 -5.74 -6.14
C ARG A 144 -0.24 -6.61 -6.78
N GLN A 145 -1.06 -7.28 -5.96
CA GLN A 145 -2.05 -8.26 -6.43
C GLN A 145 -3.34 -7.61 -6.91
N LEU A 146 -3.80 -6.57 -6.19
CA LEU A 146 -5.07 -5.91 -6.48
C LEU A 146 -4.96 -4.79 -7.52
N LEU A 147 -3.81 -4.11 -7.62
CA LEU A 147 -3.62 -2.97 -8.52
C LEU A 147 -2.60 -3.25 -9.63
N VAL A 148 -1.36 -3.58 -9.27
CA VAL A 148 -0.26 -3.64 -10.24
C VAL A 148 -0.46 -4.76 -11.27
N LYS A 149 -0.86 -5.95 -10.83
CA LYS A 149 -1.04 -7.10 -11.71
C LYS A 149 -2.19 -6.90 -12.71
N PRO A 150 -3.40 -6.46 -12.32
CA PRO A 150 -4.48 -6.17 -13.26
C PRO A 150 -4.15 -5.04 -14.23
N ILE A 151 -3.58 -3.92 -13.76
CA ILE A 151 -3.17 -2.81 -14.64
C ILE A 151 -2.18 -3.28 -15.72
N LYS A 152 -1.19 -4.09 -15.35
CA LYS A 152 -0.28 -4.71 -16.34
C LYS A 152 -1.01 -5.62 -17.32
N GLY A 153 -2.09 -6.28 -16.90
CA GLY A 153 -2.97 -7.06 -17.77
C GLY A 153 -3.62 -6.21 -18.85
N VAL A 154 -4.23 -5.10 -18.45
CA VAL A 154 -4.86 -4.13 -19.38
C VAL A 154 -3.84 -3.59 -20.39
N ILE A 155 -2.69 -3.11 -19.91
CA ILE A 155 -1.62 -2.58 -20.79
C ILE A 155 -1.20 -3.63 -21.82
N ARG A 156 -1.02 -4.88 -21.40
CA ARG A 156 -0.65 -5.97 -22.31
C ARG A 156 -1.76 -6.26 -23.32
N GLY A 157 -3.03 -6.27 -22.90
CA GLY A 157 -4.18 -6.42 -23.79
C GLY A 157 -4.20 -5.33 -24.87
N MET A 158 -4.05 -4.07 -24.48
CA MET A 158 -3.96 -2.93 -25.40
C MET A 158 -2.81 -3.07 -26.40
N GLN A 159 -1.62 -3.51 -25.95
CA GLN A 159 -0.47 -3.72 -26.83
C GLN A 159 -0.75 -4.82 -27.86
N LEU A 160 -1.33 -5.94 -27.43
CA LEU A 160 -1.70 -7.05 -28.32
C LEU A 160 -2.77 -6.63 -29.34
N TYR A 161 -3.76 -5.81 -28.94
CA TYR A 161 -4.74 -5.26 -29.85
C TYR A 161 -4.12 -4.30 -30.86
N ALA A 162 -3.20 -3.41 -30.41
CA ALA A 162 -2.52 -2.44 -31.28
C ALA A 162 -1.69 -3.09 -32.40
N GLU A 163 -1.20 -4.33 -32.23
CA GLU A 163 -0.47 -5.06 -33.25
C GLU A 163 -1.36 -5.53 -34.41
N ALA A 164 -2.64 -5.84 -34.15
CA ALA A 164 -3.62 -6.28 -35.18
C ALA A 164 -5.03 -5.85 -34.79
N PRO A 165 -5.39 -4.59 -35.01
CA PRO A 165 -6.68 -4.03 -34.57
C PRO A 165 -7.90 -4.58 -35.34
N GLU A 166 -7.70 -5.21 -36.47
CA GLU A 166 -8.74 -5.91 -37.25
C GLU A 166 -9.09 -7.30 -36.70
N ASP A 167 -8.24 -7.91 -35.84
CA ASP A 167 -8.51 -9.22 -35.25
C ASP A 167 -9.39 -9.11 -33.99
N ALA A 168 -10.67 -9.42 -34.14
CA ALA A 168 -11.63 -9.38 -33.03
C ALA A 168 -11.26 -10.29 -31.83
N ARG A 169 -10.34 -11.26 -31.99
CA ARG A 169 -9.90 -12.14 -30.91
C ARG A 169 -8.95 -11.44 -29.94
N ARG A 170 -8.42 -10.27 -30.31
CA ARG A 170 -7.49 -9.49 -29.50
C ARG A 170 -8.17 -8.40 -28.70
N ILE A 171 -9.49 -8.24 -28.84
CA ILE A 171 -10.30 -7.34 -28.03
C ILE A 171 -10.19 -7.78 -26.57
N ILE A 172 -9.97 -6.82 -25.66
CA ILE A 172 -9.80 -7.09 -24.24
C ILE A 172 -11.08 -7.71 -23.64
N GLU A 173 -10.90 -8.73 -22.78
CA GLU A 173 -12.00 -9.30 -21.98
C GLU A 173 -11.91 -8.75 -20.55
N PRO A 174 -12.95 -8.01 -20.06
CA PRO A 174 -12.96 -7.46 -18.71
C PRO A 174 -12.93 -8.56 -17.65
N ASN A 175 -11.89 -8.56 -16.79
CA ASN A 175 -11.75 -9.53 -15.72
C ASN A 175 -11.25 -8.94 -14.40
N ALA A 176 -11.11 -7.62 -14.30
CA ALA A 176 -10.63 -6.95 -13.08
C ALA A 176 -11.53 -7.23 -11.87
N GLY A 177 -10.92 -7.51 -10.73
CA GLY A 177 -11.62 -7.72 -9.46
C GLY A 177 -12.11 -6.43 -8.80
N ILE A 178 -11.52 -5.28 -9.15
CA ILE A 178 -11.87 -3.96 -8.64
C ILE A 178 -12.85 -3.31 -9.60
N ARG A 179 -13.92 -2.71 -9.06
CA ARG A 179 -15.03 -2.15 -9.82
C ARG A 179 -14.58 -1.07 -10.83
N GLU A 180 -13.79 -0.11 -10.36
CA GLU A 180 -13.32 1.02 -11.17
C GLU A 180 -12.44 0.56 -12.34
N LEU A 181 -11.63 -0.46 -12.11
CA LEU A 181 -10.79 -1.03 -13.15
C LEU A 181 -11.60 -1.85 -14.16
N ARG A 182 -12.62 -2.55 -13.69
CA ARG A 182 -13.56 -3.28 -14.57
C ARG A 182 -14.35 -2.33 -15.46
N GLU A 183 -14.86 -1.22 -14.93
CA GLU A 183 -15.53 -0.18 -15.71
C GLU A 183 -14.60 0.40 -16.80
N ALA A 184 -13.32 0.58 -16.49
CA ALA A 184 -12.33 1.00 -17.48
C ALA A 184 -12.05 -0.07 -18.55
N GLU A 185 -11.98 -1.35 -18.18
CA GLU A 185 -11.83 -2.47 -19.13
C GLU A 185 -13.05 -2.57 -20.06
N GLU A 186 -14.27 -2.41 -19.55
CA GLU A 186 -15.51 -2.42 -20.33
C GLU A 186 -15.57 -1.26 -21.33
N ALA A 187 -15.20 -0.04 -20.89
CA ALA A 187 -15.10 1.12 -21.77
C ALA A 187 -14.07 0.90 -22.88
N LEU A 188 -12.91 0.34 -22.55
CA LEU A 188 -11.87 0.01 -23.52
C LEU A 188 -12.34 -1.05 -24.52
N GLN A 189 -12.97 -2.12 -24.06
CA GLN A 189 -13.57 -3.16 -24.91
C GLN A 189 -14.56 -2.57 -25.92
N SER A 190 -15.41 -1.63 -25.47
CA SER A 190 -16.35 -0.93 -26.34
C SER A 190 -15.66 -0.14 -27.44
N LEU A 191 -14.59 0.61 -27.08
CA LEU A 191 -13.79 1.38 -28.04
C LEU A 191 -13.08 0.47 -29.06
N GLU A 192 -12.44 -0.60 -28.59
CA GLU A 192 -11.76 -1.58 -29.46
C GLU A 192 -12.74 -2.26 -30.44
N THR A 193 -13.93 -2.60 -29.95
CA THR A 193 -15.01 -3.17 -30.80
C THR A 193 -15.46 -2.21 -31.88
N GLN A 194 -15.69 -0.93 -31.54
CA GLN A 194 -16.07 0.10 -32.49
C GLN A 194 -14.97 0.35 -33.53
N LEU A 195 -13.73 0.43 -33.09
CA LEU A 195 -12.58 0.64 -33.97
C LEU A 195 -12.40 -0.53 -34.96
N THR A 196 -12.48 -1.77 -34.48
CA THR A 196 -12.42 -2.98 -35.34
C THR A 196 -13.52 -2.98 -36.39
N ALA A 197 -14.76 -2.61 -36.01
CA ALA A 197 -15.89 -2.51 -36.95
C ALA A 197 -15.64 -1.41 -38.00
N ALA A 198 -15.13 -0.23 -37.60
CA ALA A 198 -14.83 0.85 -38.51
C ALA A 198 -13.71 0.49 -39.51
N LEU A 199 -12.65 -0.20 -39.05
CA LEU A 199 -11.56 -0.66 -39.90
C LEU A 199 -12.07 -1.68 -40.95
N ARG A 200 -12.88 -2.65 -40.56
CA ARG A 200 -13.50 -3.62 -41.48
C ARG A 200 -14.42 -2.95 -42.50
N GLN A 201 -15.18 -1.94 -42.09
CA GLN A 201 -16.02 -1.15 -42.99
C GLN A 201 -15.18 -0.39 -44.02
N LYS A 202 -14.09 0.26 -43.56
CA LYS A 202 -13.15 0.99 -44.44
C LYS A 202 -12.52 0.04 -45.45
N GLU A 203 -12.12 -1.16 -45.05
CA GLU A 203 -11.52 -2.16 -45.96
C GLU A 203 -12.53 -2.63 -47.01
N ARG A 204 -13.78 -2.92 -46.63
CA ARG A 204 -14.85 -3.24 -47.57
C ARG A 204 -15.09 -2.13 -48.57
N LEU A 205 -15.12 -0.87 -48.13
CA LEU A 205 -15.28 0.26 -49.01
C LEU A 205 -14.10 0.40 -49.99
N ALA A 206 -12.88 0.18 -49.53
CA ALA A 206 -11.69 0.19 -50.38
C ALA A 206 -11.73 -0.94 -51.44
N GLN A 207 -12.15 -2.16 -51.09
CA GLN A 207 -12.33 -3.26 -52.01
C GLN A 207 -13.41 -2.95 -53.05
N LEU A 208 -14.55 -2.39 -52.61
CA LEU A 208 -15.62 -1.99 -53.54
C LEU A 208 -15.14 -0.86 -54.47
N GLY A 209 -14.41 0.13 -53.95
CA GLY A 209 -13.82 1.18 -54.77
C GLY A 209 -12.87 0.64 -55.85
N GLY A 210 -12.01 -0.31 -55.48
CA GLY A 210 -11.11 -1.00 -56.44
C GLY A 210 -11.87 -1.76 -57.51
N ALA A 211 -12.92 -2.50 -57.13
CA ALA A 211 -13.76 -3.25 -58.07
C ALA A 211 -14.52 -2.30 -59.06
N VAL A 212 -15.08 -1.22 -58.54
CA VAL A 212 -15.72 -0.19 -59.38
C VAL A 212 -14.76 0.45 -60.35
N ALA A 213 -13.55 0.82 -59.89
CA ALA A 213 -12.51 1.37 -60.75
C ALA A 213 -12.10 0.41 -61.91
N LYS A 214 -11.94 -0.88 -61.58
CA LYS A 214 -11.66 -1.91 -62.59
C LYS A 214 -12.80 -2.05 -63.59
N ILE A 215 -14.06 -2.16 -63.14
CA ILE A 215 -15.21 -2.24 -64.01
C ILE A 215 -15.31 -1.00 -64.92
N SER A 216 -15.08 0.20 -64.39
CA SER A 216 -15.09 1.45 -65.14
C SER A 216 -14.01 1.49 -66.21
N HIS A 217 -12.81 0.97 -65.89
CA HIS A 217 -11.71 0.80 -66.86
C HIS A 217 -12.07 -0.16 -67.98
N ASP A 218 -12.60 -1.34 -67.63
CA ASP A 218 -12.98 -2.38 -68.62
C ASP A 218 -14.13 -1.91 -69.52
N LEU A 219 -15.13 -1.22 -68.97
CA LEU A 219 -16.21 -0.58 -69.74
C LEU A 219 -15.67 0.46 -70.72
N ARG A 220 -14.71 1.32 -70.30
CA ARG A 220 -14.10 2.30 -71.21
C ARG A 220 -13.38 1.65 -72.35
N ASN A 221 -12.62 0.56 -72.12
CA ASN A 221 -11.94 -0.22 -73.12
C ASN A 221 -12.93 -0.83 -74.16
N ILE A 222 -14.05 -1.38 -73.69
CA ILE A 222 -15.11 -1.95 -74.54
C ILE A 222 -15.75 -0.83 -75.37
N LEU A 223 -16.10 0.30 -74.77
CA LEU A 223 -16.68 1.44 -75.46
C LEU A 223 -15.74 2.03 -76.53
N THR A 224 -14.44 2.16 -76.22
CA THR A 224 -13.43 2.61 -77.17
C THR A 224 -13.32 1.66 -78.36
N SER A 225 -13.29 0.35 -78.07
CA SER A 225 -13.28 -0.66 -79.16
C SER A 225 -14.53 -0.60 -80.02
N ALA A 226 -15.73 -0.50 -79.37
CA ALA A 226 -16.99 -0.37 -80.09
C ALA A 226 -17.05 0.91 -80.93
N GLN A 227 -16.46 2.00 -80.48
CA GLN A 227 -16.41 3.28 -81.22
C GLN A 227 -15.53 3.12 -82.48
N LEU A 228 -14.33 2.48 -82.35
CA LEU A 228 -13.48 2.20 -83.48
C LEU A 228 -14.15 1.30 -84.56
N PHE A 229 -14.94 0.32 -84.11
CA PHE A 229 -15.74 -0.51 -85.06
C PHE A 229 -16.86 0.29 -85.72
N THR A 230 -17.51 1.18 -84.99
CA THR A 230 -18.59 2.01 -85.53
C THR A 230 -18.08 3.05 -86.53
N ASP A 231 -16.93 3.66 -86.27
CA ASP A 231 -16.22 4.59 -87.19
C ASP A 231 -15.89 3.88 -88.54
N ARG A 232 -15.52 2.60 -88.47
CA ARG A 232 -15.32 1.80 -89.70
C ARG A 232 -16.60 1.46 -90.43
N ILE A 233 -17.71 1.27 -89.74
CA ILE A 233 -19.02 1.01 -90.31
C ILE A 233 -19.54 2.28 -90.98
N GLU A 234 -19.27 3.47 -90.48
CA GLU A 234 -19.68 4.77 -91.13
C GLU A 234 -18.98 4.98 -92.47
N LEU A 235 -17.83 4.38 -92.73
CA LEU A 235 -17.09 4.41 -94.00
C LEU A 235 -17.66 3.46 -95.04
N SER A 236 -18.70 2.70 -94.70
CA SER A 236 -19.31 1.72 -95.63
C SER A 236 -20.17 2.43 -96.67
N GLU A 237 -20.04 2.05 -97.97
CA GLU A 237 -20.85 2.55 -99.08
C GLU A 237 -22.27 1.97 -99.16
N ASP A 238 -22.64 1.00 -98.30
CA ASP A 238 -23.95 0.36 -98.29
C ASP A 238 -25.03 1.32 -97.73
N PRO A 239 -26.10 1.65 -98.47
CA PRO A 239 -27.13 2.61 -98.06
C PRO A 239 -27.93 2.19 -96.81
N ALA A 240 -27.97 0.87 -96.50
CA ALA A 240 -28.63 0.29 -95.32
C ALA A 240 -27.76 0.57 -94.02
N VAL A 241 -26.47 0.45 -94.22
CA VAL A 241 -25.48 0.70 -93.13
C VAL A 241 -25.43 2.19 -92.82
N GLN A 242 -25.36 3.05 -93.81
CA GLN A 242 -25.33 4.51 -93.63
C GLN A 242 -26.53 5.07 -92.85
N ARG A 243 -27.69 4.46 -92.90
CA ARG A 243 -28.86 4.86 -92.12
C ARG A 243 -28.86 4.48 -90.67
N LEU A 244 -28.16 3.38 -90.32
CA LEU A 244 -28.13 2.77 -88.97
C LEU A 244 -26.89 3.23 -88.16
N ALA A 245 -25.74 3.48 -88.81
CA ALA A 245 -24.48 3.87 -88.19
C ALA A 245 -24.62 5.09 -87.25
N PRO A 246 -25.30 6.23 -87.61
CA PRO A 246 -25.40 7.35 -86.70
C PRO A 246 -26.19 7.06 -85.42
N LYS A 247 -27.16 6.11 -85.47
CA LYS A 247 -27.89 5.70 -84.25
C LYS A 247 -27.01 4.87 -83.31
N LEU A 248 -26.12 4.03 -83.83
CA LEU A 248 -25.14 3.27 -83.08
C LEU A 248 -24.11 4.17 -82.43
N VAL A 249 -23.50 5.12 -83.19
CA VAL A 249 -22.57 6.12 -82.68
C VAL A 249 -23.16 6.94 -81.53
N ASN A 250 -24.40 7.42 -81.72
CA ASN A 250 -25.07 8.18 -80.65
C ASN A 250 -25.33 7.33 -79.41
N SER A 251 -25.63 6.04 -79.54
CA SER A 251 -25.87 5.14 -78.42
C SER A 251 -24.57 4.87 -77.62
N ILE A 252 -23.48 4.62 -78.35
CA ILE A 252 -22.13 4.39 -77.75
C ILE A 252 -21.61 5.67 -77.07
N SER A 253 -21.70 6.81 -77.74
CA SER A 253 -21.31 8.11 -77.18
C SER A 253 -22.12 8.51 -75.94
N ARG A 254 -23.39 8.10 -75.87
CA ARG A 254 -24.21 8.29 -74.67
C ARG A 254 -23.77 7.35 -73.54
N ALA A 255 -23.38 6.11 -73.81
CA ALA A 255 -22.86 5.18 -72.84
C ALA A 255 -21.52 5.61 -72.28
N ASP A 256 -20.62 6.12 -73.15
CA ASP A 256 -19.31 6.64 -72.78
C ASP A 256 -19.42 7.83 -71.82
N ARG A 257 -20.27 8.82 -72.12
CA ARG A 257 -20.54 9.95 -71.25
C ARG A 257 -21.12 9.56 -69.90
N LYS A 258 -21.88 8.50 -69.78
CA LYS A 258 -22.38 7.96 -68.50
C LYS A 258 -21.29 7.22 -67.73
N SER A 259 -20.44 6.48 -68.43
CA SER A 259 -19.29 5.75 -67.83
C SER A 259 -18.23 6.69 -67.28
N THR A 260 -18.04 7.88 -67.89
CA THR A 260 -17.06 8.87 -67.43
C THR A 260 -17.52 9.66 -66.18
N ARG A 261 -18.80 9.58 -65.81
CA ARG A 261 -19.36 10.27 -64.62
C ARG A 261 -19.52 9.37 -63.41
N LEU A 262 -19.21 8.08 -63.49
CA LEU A 262 -19.09 7.09 -62.43
C LEU A 262 -17.64 7.03 -61.92
#